data_f81d17b90e30298127acc92936187424
#
_entry.id   f81d17b90e30298127acc92936187424
#
_cell.length_a   1.000
_cell.length_b   1.000
_cell.length_c   1.000
_cell.angle_alpha   90.00
_cell.angle_beta   90.00
_cell.angle_gamma   90.00
#
_symmetry.space_group_name_H-M   'P 1'
#
loop_
_entity.id
_entity.type
_entity.pdbx_description
1 polymer ?
#
loop_
_entity_poly.entity_id
_entity_poly.type
_entity_poly.pdbx_seq_one_letter_code
_entity_poly.pdbx_strand_id
1 'polypeptide(L)'
;PEFRDIRKKNTDFIKLCLNHELSAEITLQPLKRFELDAAIIFSDILMVPYGLNQKVEFKKNFGPILGELNLQEISNFKEKEFTQKLKPIYMALDLVKKNDLTQNKSTIGFVGAPWTLLVYLINRKSPKQKLISNFFQNSHSIEKILSVLDKFLKIHIKNQIDNGAEIIQIFDSWA
;
A
#
# COMPACT_ATOMS: atom_id res chain seq x y z
N PRO A 1 -11.23 -0.54 19.17
CA PRO A 1 -12.62 -1.02 19.09
C PRO A 1 -13.28 -0.55 17.79
N GLU A 2 -13.25 0.75 17.46
CA GLU A 2 -13.97 1.36 16.33
C GLU A 2 -13.54 0.78 14.98
N PHE A 3 -12.22 0.60 14.76
CA PHE A 3 -11.71 -0.08 13.56
C PHE A 3 -12.32 -1.47 13.38
N ARG A 4 -12.49 -2.24 14.48
CA ARG A 4 -13.10 -3.57 14.41
C ARG A 4 -14.54 -3.51 13.94
N ASP A 5 -15.31 -2.50 14.32
CA ASP A 5 -16.70 -2.34 13.92
C ASP A 5 -16.82 -1.91 12.47
N ILE A 6 -15.95 -1.02 12.00
CA ILE A 6 -15.82 -0.70 10.57
C ILE A 6 -15.44 -1.95 9.78
N ARG A 7 -14.47 -2.73 10.27
CA ARG A 7 -13.97 -3.93 9.59
C ARG A 7 -14.99 -5.05 9.50
N LYS A 8 -15.90 -5.20 10.50
CA LYS A 8 -17.01 -6.15 10.45
C LYS A 8 -18.00 -5.83 9.33
N LYS A 9 -18.27 -4.54 9.11
CA LYS A 9 -19.18 -4.06 8.06
C LYS A 9 -18.53 -4.05 6.67
N ASN A 10 -17.19 -3.96 6.60
CA ASN A 10 -16.40 -3.87 5.37
C ASN A 10 -15.43 -5.05 5.30
N THR A 11 -15.91 -6.21 4.85
CA THR A 11 -15.16 -7.46 4.84
C THR A 11 -14.05 -7.50 3.78
N ASP A 12 -14.22 -6.76 2.67
CA ASP A 12 -13.19 -6.61 1.63
C ASP A 12 -12.18 -5.54 2.06
N PHE A 13 -10.95 -5.99 2.35
CA PHE A 13 -9.90 -5.11 2.85
C PHE A 13 -9.39 -4.12 1.79
N ILE A 14 -9.31 -4.56 0.54
CA ILE A 14 -8.89 -3.69 -0.57
C ILE A 14 -9.92 -2.56 -0.78
N LYS A 15 -11.20 -2.91 -0.80
CA LYS A 15 -12.27 -1.89 -0.90
C LYS A 15 -12.26 -0.92 0.28
N LEU A 16 -11.91 -1.40 1.48
CA LEU A 16 -11.78 -0.55 2.65
C LEU A 16 -10.62 0.44 2.49
N CYS A 17 -9.44 -0.01 2.03
CA CYS A 17 -8.30 0.88 1.74
C CYS A 17 -8.60 1.89 0.62
N LEU A 18 -9.49 1.53 -0.31
CA LEU A 18 -9.92 2.38 -1.41
C LEU A 18 -11.18 3.22 -1.10
N ASN A 19 -11.70 3.16 0.11
CA ASN A 19 -12.72 4.08 0.58
C ASN A 19 -12.05 5.24 1.33
N HIS A 20 -11.91 6.39 0.67
CA HIS A 20 -11.15 7.51 1.21
C HIS A 20 -11.72 8.06 2.53
N GLU A 21 -13.04 8.07 2.69
CA GLU A 21 -13.69 8.55 3.93
C GLU A 21 -13.41 7.59 5.09
N LEU A 22 -13.62 6.29 4.89
CA LEU A 22 -13.36 5.28 5.93
C LEU A 22 -11.85 5.17 6.25
N SER A 23 -10.99 5.28 5.25
CA SER A 23 -9.54 5.28 5.44
C SER A 23 -9.10 6.49 6.28
N ALA A 24 -9.61 7.69 5.99
CA ALA A 24 -9.37 8.88 6.79
C ALA A 24 -9.93 8.74 8.21
N GLU A 25 -11.15 8.22 8.37
CA GLU A 25 -11.75 7.98 9.68
C GLU A 25 -10.88 7.04 10.53
N ILE A 26 -10.46 5.90 9.98
CA ILE A 26 -9.61 4.92 10.67
C ILE A 26 -8.27 5.55 11.06
N THR A 27 -7.69 6.35 10.19
CA THR A 27 -6.43 7.08 10.44
C THR A 27 -6.56 8.03 11.64
N LEU A 28 -7.69 8.71 11.77
CA LEU A 28 -7.94 9.67 12.83
C LEU A 28 -8.35 9.06 14.18
N GLN A 29 -8.81 7.80 14.20
CA GLN A 29 -9.26 7.13 15.43
C GLN A 29 -8.22 7.10 16.56
N PRO A 30 -6.94 6.77 16.31
CA PRO A 30 -5.92 6.83 17.37
C PRO A 30 -5.71 8.23 17.92
N LEU A 31 -5.75 9.27 17.08
CA LEU A 31 -5.56 10.67 17.49
C LEU A 31 -6.67 11.19 18.39
N LYS A 32 -7.88 10.63 18.26
CA LYS A 32 -9.01 10.95 19.16
C LYS A 32 -8.83 10.39 20.57
N ARG A 33 -7.96 9.39 20.75
CA ARG A 33 -7.78 8.67 22.01
C ARG A 33 -6.46 8.92 22.69
N PHE A 34 -5.44 9.24 21.91
CA PHE A 34 -4.07 9.35 22.38
C PHE A 34 -3.43 10.64 21.87
N GLU A 35 -2.58 11.25 22.68
CA GLU A 35 -1.72 12.35 22.26
C GLU A 35 -0.55 11.79 21.44
N LEU A 36 -0.75 11.68 20.13
CA LEU A 36 0.25 11.23 19.16
C LEU A 36 0.78 12.42 18.37
N ASP A 37 2.04 12.38 18.00
CA ASP A 37 2.70 13.43 17.22
C ASP A 37 2.41 13.34 15.70
N ALA A 38 1.90 12.20 15.25
CA ALA A 38 1.66 11.97 13.83
C ALA A 38 0.44 11.06 13.56
N ALA A 39 -0.14 11.24 12.38
CA ALA A 39 -1.17 10.39 11.81
C ALA A 39 -0.57 9.52 10.71
N ILE A 40 -0.61 8.19 10.83
CA ILE A 40 -0.20 7.26 9.77
C ILE A 40 -1.43 6.88 8.96
N ILE A 41 -1.39 7.13 7.65
CA ILE A 41 -2.52 6.81 6.76
C ILE A 41 -2.88 5.33 6.84
N PHE A 42 -4.17 5.03 6.96
CA PHE A 42 -4.66 3.66 6.84
C PHE A 42 -4.64 3.22 5.38
N SER A 43 -3.77 2.27 5.06
CA SER A 43 -3.57 1.69 3.74
C SER A 43 -2.85 0.35 3.86
N ASP A 44 -2.30 -0.17 2.75
CA ASP A 44 -1.47 -1.38 2.74
C ASP A 44 -0.33 -1.24 1.71
N ILE A 45 0.83 -1.85 1.97
CA ILE A 45 1.96 -1.83 1.04
C ILE A 45 1.63 -2.52 -0.30
N LEU A 46 0.69 -3.46 -0.30
CA LEU A 46 0.25 -4.19 -1.50
C LEU A 46 -0.69 -3.37 -2.40
N MET A 47 -0.98 -2.12 -2.03
CA MET A 47 -1.70 -1.20 -2.92
C MET A 47 -0.89 -0.91 -4.20
N VAL A 48 0.44 -0.93 -4.16
CA VAL A 48 1.27 -0.75 -5.36
C VAL A 48 1.09 -1.94 -6.34
N PRO A 49 1.25 -3.21 -5.95
CA PRO A 49 0.87 -4.34 -6.80
C PRO A 49 -0.58 -4.28 -7.30
N TYR A 50 -1.52 -3.95 -6.43
CA TYR A 50 -2.94 -3.78 -6.83
C TYR A 50 -3.11 -2.67 -7.87
N GLY A 51 -2.44 -1.53 -7.69
CA GLY A 51 -2.42 -0.42 -8.64
C GLY A 51 -1.90 -0.85 -10.02
N LEU A 52 -0.92 -1.75 -10.06
CA LEU A 52 -0.37 -2.39 -11.26
C LEU A 52 -1.25 -3.54 -11.83
N ASN A 53 -2.50 -3.61 -11.43
CA ASN A 53 -3.46 -4.61 -11.88
C ASN A 53 -3.18 -6.04 -11.41
N GLN A 54 -2.27 -6.23 -10.46
CA GLN A 54 -2.07 -7.54 -9.86
C GLN A 54 -3.26 -7.89 -8.95
N LYS A 55 -3.70 -9.14 -9.03
CA LYS A 55 -4.72 -9.64 -8.11
C LYS A 55 -4.17 -9.66 -6.70
N VAL A 56 -4.83 -8.95 -5.78
CA VAL A 56 -4.52 -8.93 -4.34
C VAL A 56 -5.79 -9.18 -3.57
N GLU A 57 -5.80 -10.19 -2.70
CA GLU A 57 -6.90 -10.55 -1.84
C GLU A 57 -6.41 -10.74 -0.41
N PHE A 58 -7.23 -10.38 0.58
CA PHE A 58 -6.93 -10.64 1.98
C PHE A 58 -7.90 -11.69 2.52
N LYS A 59 -7.38 -12.88 2.83
CA LYS A 59 -8.19 -13.98 3.40
C LYS A 59 -8.03 -14.03 4.91
N LYS A 60 -9.17 -14.19 5.59
CA LYS A 60 -9.20 -14.35 7.05
C LYS A 60 -8.29 -15.50 7.46
N ASN A 61 -7.43 -15.28 8.45
CA ASN A 61 -6.44 -16.22 9.00
C ASN A 61 -5.26 -16.58 8.07
N PHE A 62 -5.26 -16.16 6.80
CA PHE A 62 -4.17 -16.45 5.86
C PHE A 62 -3.34 -15.22 5.49
N GLY A 63 -3.92 -14.01 5.65
CA GLY A 63 -3.30 -12.77 5.22
C GLY A 63 -3.43 -12.52 3.71
N PRO A 64 -2.50 -11.77 3.10
CA PRO A 64 -2.56 -11.44 1.69
C PRO A 64 -2.27 -12.65 0.80
N ILE A 65 -3.02 -12.73 -0.30
CA ILE A 65 -2.82 -13.70 -1.38
C ILE A 65 -2.78 -12.91 -2.69
N LEU A 66 -1.73 -13.11 -3.46
CA LEU A 66 -1.54 -12.47 -4.76
C LEU A 66 -1.77 -13.47 -5.89
N GLY A 67 -2.25 -12.96 -7.01
CA GLY A 67 -2.36 -13.71 -8.25
C GLY A 67 -0.99 -14.03 -8.87
N GLU A 68 -1.01 -14.68 -9.99
CA GLU A 68 0.20 -14.93 -10.78
C GLU A 68 0.74 -13.62 -11.34
N LEU A 69 2.05 -13.43 -11.24
CA LEU A 69 2.71 -12.24 -11.74
C LEU A 69 2.72 -12.24 -13.27
N ASN A 70 2.07 -11.27 -13.86
CA ASN A 70 2.15 -11.02 -15.30
C ASN A 70 3.16 -9.89 -15.58
N LEU A 71 4.41 -10.27 -15.83
CA LEU A 71 5.49 -9.30 -16.04
C LEU A 71 5.27 -8.42 -17.28
N GLN A 72 4.66 -8.94 -18.33
CA GLN A 72 4.35 -8.16 -19.53
C GLN A 72 3.29 -7.09 -19.25
N GLU A 73 2.25 -7.44 -18.50
CA GLU A 73 1.19 -6.52 -18.10
C GLU A 73 1.73 -5.38 -17.24
N ILE A 74 2.47 -5.69 -16.15
CA ILE A 74 2.99 -4.65 -15.26
C ILE A 74 4.03 -3.75 -15.94
N SER A 75 4.82 -4.30 -16.88
CA SER A 75 5.85 -3.52 -17.61
C SER A 75 5.22 -2.51 -18.58
N ASN A 76 4.04 -2.79 -19.09
CA ASN A 76 3.32 -1.93 -20.04
C ASN A 76 2.22 -1.10 -19.37
N PHE A 77 2.11 -1.18 -18.03
CA PHE A 77 1.04 -0.49 -17.31
C PHE A 77 1.20 1.03 -17.37
N LYS A 78 0.09 1.75 -17.56
CA LYS A 78 0.12 3.20 -17.74
C LYS A 78 0.06 3.92 -16.40
N GLU A 79 0.89 4.95 -16.26
CA GLU A 79 0.97 5.77 -15.03
C GLU A 79 -0.37 6.41 -14.68
N LYS A 80 -1.12 6.88 -15.69
CA LYS A 80 -2.43 7.48 -15.48
C LYS A 80 -3.43 6.48 -14.90
N GLU A 81 -3.44 5.24 -15.38
CA GLU A 81 -4.32 4.19 -14.89
C GLU A 81 -3.95 3.79 -13.45
N PHE A 82 -2.66 3.65 -13.17
CA PHE A 82 -2.15 3.40 -11.82
C PHE A 82 -2.58 4.49 -10.83
N THR A 83 -2.32 5.74 -11.17
CA THR A 83 -2.69 6.90 -10.33
C THR A 83 -4.20 6.95 -10.10
N GLN A 84 -5.00 6.71 -11.14
CA GLN A 84 -6.46 6.71 -11.02
C GLN A 84 -6.97 5.59 -10.10
N LYS A 85 -6.39 4.39 -10.17
CA LYS A 85 -6.76 3.27 -9.28
C LYS A 85 -6.46 3.56 -7.81
N LEU A 86 -5.35 4.27 -7.53
CA LEU A 86 -4.93 4.59 -6.17
C LEU A 86 -5.39 5.97 -5.68
N LYS A 87 -6.10 6.72 -6.53
CA LYS A 87 -6.62 8.06 -6.19
C LYS A 87 -7.35 8.13 -4.84
N PRO A 88 -8.17 7.13 -4.43
CA PRO A 88 -8.82 7.19 -3.13
C PRO A 88 -7.85 7.25 -1.94
N ILE A 89 -6.65 6.66 -2.04
CA ILE A 89 -5.63 6.74 -0.99
C ILE A 89 -5.13 8.19 -0.86
N TYR A 90 -4.92 8.86 -1.98
CA TYR A 90 -4.48 10.26 -2.01
C TYR A 90 -5.56 11.19 -1.47
N MET A 91 -6.83 10.93 -1.81
CA MET A 91 -7.97 11.66 -1.25
C MET A 91 -8.08 11.47 0.27
N ALA A 92 -7.80 10.26 0.78
CA ALA A 92 -7.80 10.01 2.23
C ALA A 92 -6.71 10.82 2.94
N LEU A 93 -5.52 10.93 2.36
CA LEU A 93 -4.42 11.77 2.88
C LEU A 93 -4.83 13.26 2.93
N ASP A 94 -5.43 13.76 1.87
CA ASP A 94 -5.92 15.15 1.81
C ASP A 94 -6.98 15.42 2.90
N LEU A 95 -7.92 14.48 3.12
CA LEU A 95 -8.90 14.58 4.19
C LEU A 95 -8.25 14.57 5.58
N VAL A 96 -7.26 13.70 5.81
CA VAL A 96 -6.52 13.63 7.08
C VAL A 96 -5.76 14.93 7.31
N LYS A 97 -5.05 15.44 6.29
CA LYS A 97 -4.25 16.68 6.41
C LYS A 97 -5.11 17.91 6.71
N LYS A 98 -6.33 17.96 6.20
CA LYS A 98 -7.27 19.07 6.44
C LYS A 98 -8.05 18.97 7.75
N ASN A 99 -7.89 17.88 8.50
CA ASN A 99 -8.63 17.66 9.74
C ASN A 99 -8.02 18.43 10.91
N ASP A 100 -8.86 19.02 11.76
CA ASP A 100 -8.42 19.80 12.92
C ASP A 100 -7.52 19.00 13.89
N LEU A 101 -7.73 17.68 14.00
CA LEU A 101 -6.91 16.81 14.85
C LEU A 101 -5.45 16.69 14.38
N THR A 102 -5.16 17.09 13.15
CA THR A 102 -3.82 16.98 12.54
C THR A 102 -3.13 18.32 12.30
N GLN A 103 -3.74 19.46 12.71
CA GLN A 103 -3.19 20.81 12.47
C GLN A 103 -1.73 20.98 12.96
N ASN A 104 -1.39 20.37 14.10
CA ASN A 104 -0.05 20.43 14.70
C ASN A 104 0.63 19.04 14.73
N LYS A 105 0.27 18.14 13.81
CA LYS A 105 0.77 16.76 13.74
C LYS A 105 1.22 16.43 12.33
N SER A 106 2.27 15.64 12.24
CA SER A 106 2.74 15.18 10.93
C SER A 106 1.83 14.11 10.35
N THR A 107 1.62 14.15 9.04
CA THR A 107 0.94 13.10 8.30
C THR A 107 1.97 12.18 7.65
N ILE A 108 1.91 10.90 7.97
CA ILE A 108 2.83 9.88 7.49
C ILE A 108 2.14 9.04 6.44
N GLY A 109 2.66 9.08 5.21
CA GLY A 109 2.40 8.10 4.18
C GLY A 109 3.39 6.95 4.24
N PHE A 110 3.16 5.88 3.49
CA PHE A 110 4.11 4.77 3.46
C PHE A 110 4.05 3.95 2.18
N VAL A 111 5.10 3.18 1.94
CA VAL A 111 5.23 2.20 0.86
C VAL A 111 5.99 0.97 1.34
N GLY A 112 5.78 -0.16 0.66
CA GLY A 112 6.70 -1.28 0.74
C GLY A 112 7.92 -1.00 -0.14
N ALA A 113 9.12 -1.35 0.32
CA ALA A 113 10.34 -1.27 -0.49
C ALA A 113 10.26 -2.20 -1.72
N PRO A 114 10.99 -1.89 -2.81
CA PRO A 114 10.96 -2.70 -4.04
C PRO A 114 11.23 -4.18 -3.79
N TRP A 115 12.22 -4.49 -2.94
CA TRP A 115 12.56 -5.87 -2.60
C TRP A 115 11.45 -6.57 -1.84
N THR A 116 10.89 -5.95 -0.84
CA THR A 116 9.75 -6.49 -0.09
C THR A 116 8.56 -6.78 -1.01
N LEU A 117 8.21 -5.84 -1.92
CA LEU A 117 7.12 -6.05 -2.88
C LEU A 117 7.42 -7.16 -3.89
N LEU A 118 8.67 -7.25 -4.37
CA LEU A 118 9.14 -8.34 -5.23
C LEU A 118 8.92 -9.70 -4.55
N VAL A 119 9.31 -9.82 -3.28
CA VAL A 119 9.12 -11.05 -2.49
C VAL A 119 7.64 -11.44 -2.40
N TYR A 120 6.74 -10.49 -2.13
CA TYR A 120 5.30 -10.75 -2.13
C TYR A 120 4.77 -11.19 -3.50
N LEU A 121 5.18 -10.54 -4.57
CA LEU A 121 4.77 -10.88 -5.95
C LEU A 121 5.18 -12.30 -6.34
N ILE A 122 6.41 -12.70 -5.99
CA ILE A 122 6.94 -14.03 -6.33
C ILE A 122 6.32 -15.11 -5.45
N ASN A 123 6.27 -14.91 -4.14
CA ASN A 123 5.70 -15.89 -3.21
C ASN A 123 4.18 -15.97 -3.26
N ARG A 124 3.51 -14.96 -3.85
CA ARG A 124 2.05 -14.86 -3.95
C ARG A 124 1.33 -14.83 -2.58
N LYS A 125 2.07 -14.72 -1.49
CA LYS A 125 1.60 -14.66 -0.10
C LYS A 125 2.70 -14.11 0.80
N SER A 126 2.35 -13.77 2.05
CA SER A 126 3.37 -13.42 3.04
C SER A 126 4.37 -14.57 3.21
N PRO A 127 5.66 -14.33 3.03
CA PRO A 127 6.67 -15.36 3.19
C PRO A 127 6.85 -15.65 4.68
N LYS A 128 6.17 -16.69 5.19
CA LYS A 128 6.38 -17.21 6.55
C LYS A 128 7.47 -18.29 6.60
N GLN A 129 7.96 -18.74 5.45
CA GLN A 129 8.94 -19.80 5.26
C GLN A 129 9.76 -19.53 3.99
N LYS A 130 10.70 -20.44 3.65
CA LYS A 130 11.62 -20.30 2.51
C LYS A 130 11.02 -19.67 1.26
N LEU A 131 11.70 -18.66 0.74
CA LEU A 131 11.42 -18.06 -0.56
C LEU A 131 11.46 -19.12 -1.66
N ILE A 132 10.67 -18.93 -2.72
CA ILE A 132 10.72 -19.80 -3.90
C ILE A 132 12.07 -19.55 -4.61
N SER A 133 13.06 -20.39 -4.30
CA SER A 133 14.45 -20.17 -4.67
C SER A 133 14.70 -20.11 -6.18
N ASN A 134 13.94 -20.86 -6.98
CA ASN A 134 14.18 -20.97 -8.41
C ASN A 134 13.94 -19.65 -9.19
N PHE A 135 13.09 -18.75 -8.68
CA PHE A 135 12.88 -17.47 -9.32
C PHE A 135 14.10 -16.55 -9.21
N PHE A 136 14.80 -16.58 -8.08
CA PHE A 136 15.98 -15.76 -7.84
C PHE A 136 17.19 -16.13 -8.68
N GLN A 137 17.14 -17.23 -9.44
CA GLN A 137 18.16 -17.62 -10.41
C GLN A 137 18.08 -16.84 -11.71
N ASN A 138 16.94 -16.15 -11.99
CA ASN A 138 16.76 -15.35 -13.20
C ASN A 138 16.94 -13.85 -12.89
N SER A 139 18.19 -13.40 -12.86
CA SER A 139 18.55 -11.99 -12.56
C SER A 139 17.84 -10.99 -13.47
N HIS A 140 17.75 -11.27 -14.78
CA HIS A 140 17.12 -10.37 -15.75
C HIS A 140 15.64 -10.12 -15.45
N SER A 141 14.88 -11.14 -15.07
CA SER A 141 13.47 -10.98 -14.70
C SER A 141 13.32 -10.19 -13.41
N ILE A 142 14.21 -10.41 -12.43
CA ILE A 142 14.24 -9.66 -11.16
C ILE A 142 14.50 -8.17 -11.42
N GLU A 143 15.56 -7.85 -12.17
CA GLU A 143 15.91 -6.46 -12.50
C GLU A 143 14.76 -5.74 -13.21
N LYS A 144 14.09 -6.42 -14.13
CA LYS A 144 12.94 -5.86 -14.83
C LYS A 144 11.77 -5.56 -13.90
N ILE A 145 11.45 -6.48 -12.97
CA ILE A 145 10.37 -6.25 -11.99
C ILE A 145 10.75 -5.11 -11.05
N LEU A 146 11.98 -5.10 -10.53
CA LEU A 146 12.46 -4.04 -9.64
C LEU A 146 12.41 -2.68 -10.32
N SER A 147 12.79 -2.59 -11.60
CA SER A 147 12.70 -1.35 -12.38
C SER A 147 11.26 -0.85 -12.51
N VAL A 148 10.29 -1.76 -12.75
CA VAL A 148 8.87 -1.41 -12.79
C VAL A 148 8.38 -0.94 -11.42
N LEU A 149 8.72 -1.66 -10.35
CA LEU A 149 8.33 -1.30 -9.00
C LEU A 149 8.91 0.06 -8.60
N ASP A 150 10.20 0.31 -8.88
CA ASP A 150 10.87 1.59 -8.60
C ASP A 150 10.13 2.76 -9.26
N LYS A 151 9.80 2.61 -10.54
CA LYS A 151 9.04 3.61 -11.29
C LYS A 151 7.69 3.93 -10.61
N PHE A 152 6.88 2.93 -10.31
CA PHE A 152 5.54 3.13 -9.78
C PHE A 152 5.53 3.49 -8.29
N LEU A 153 6.54 3.07 -7.54
CA LEU A 153 6.77 3.54 -6.17
C LEU A 153 7.06 5.03 -6.12
N LYS A 154 7.92 5.54 -7.00
CA LYS A 154 8.19 6.99 -7.11
C LYS A 154 6.92 7.77 -7.41
N ILE A 155 6.07 7.28 -8.32
CA ILE A 155 4.78 7.90 -8.63
C ILE A 155 3.87 7.87 -7.40
N HIS A 156 3.78 6.74 -6.69
CA HIS A 156 2.94 6.61 -5.51
C HIS A 156 3.40 7.50 -4.35
N ILE A 157 4.70 7.55 -4.10
CA ILE A 157 5.33 8.45 -3.10
C ILE A 157 5.01 9.90 -3.44
N LYS A 158 5.27 10.31 -4.69
CA LYS A 158 4.98 11.68 -5.13
C LYS A 158 3.52 12.06 -4.91
N ASN A 159 2.59 11.20 -5.30
CA ASN A 159 1.16 11.45 -5.11
C ASN A 159 0.76 11.52 -3.62
N GLN A 160 1.38 10.73 -2.75
CA GLN A 160 1.17 10.83 -1.29
C GLN A 160 1.64 12.17 -0.76
N ILE A 161 2.84 12.64 -1.17
CA ILE A 161 3.40 13.94 -0.76
C ILE A 161 2.52 15.07 -1.28
N ASP A 162 2.17 15.06 -2.56
CA ASP A 162 1.32 16.09 -3.20
C ASP A 162 -0.07 16.22 -2.53
N ASN A 163 -0.52 15.17 -1.83
CA ASN A 163 -1.80 15.13 -1.11
C ASN A 163 -1.66 15.16 0.44
N GLY A 164 -0.52 15.60 0.95
CA GLY A 164 -0.38 15.98 2.34
C GLY A 164 0.46 15.06 3.22
N ALA A 165 1.09 14.01 2.69
CA ALA A 165 2.09 13.26 3.45
C ALA A 165 3.36 14.11 3.62
N GLU A 166 3.77 14.35 4.85
CA GLU A 166 5.00 15.09 5.20
C GLU A 166 6.17 14.14 5.41
N ILE A 167 5.89 12.90 5.76
CA ILE A 167 6.86 11.84 5.98
C ILE A 167 6.42 10.63 5.16
N ILE A 168 7.38 9.94 4.54
CA ILE A 168 7.15 8.65 3.88
C ILE A 168 7.96 7.57 4.59
N GLN A 169 7.27 6.62 5.18
CA GLN A 169 7.89 5.42 5.74
C GLN A 169 8.06 4.36 4.65
N ILE A 170 9.27 3.86 4.48
CA ILE A 170 9.56 2.73 3.58
C ILE A 170 9.72 1.46 4.43
N PHE A 171 8.89 0.46 4.15
CA PHE A 171 8.95 -0.84 4.84
C PHE A 171 9.74 -1.84 4.01
N ASP A 172 10.90 -2.25 4.49
CA ASP A 172 11.71 -3.29 3.87
C ASP A 172 11.89 -4.49 4.82
N SER A 173 10.81 -5.24 4.98
CA SER A 173 10.73 -6.34 5.95
C SER A 173 11.41 -7.63 5.48
N TRP A 174 11.82 -7.71 4.21
CA TRP A 174 12.36 -8.92 3.58
C TRP A 174 13.75 -8.72 2.93
N ALA A 175 14.43 -7.61 3.25
CA ALA A 175 15.81 -7.38 2.87
C ALA A 175 16.78 -8.22 3.71
#